data_35b7412e183731d339f3346e6cb5d934
#
_entry.id   35b7412e183731d339f3346e6cb5d934
#
_cell.length_a   1.000
_cell.length_b   1.000
_cell.length_c   1.000
_cell.angle_alpha   90.00
_cell.angle_beta   90.00
_cell.angle_gamma   90.00
#
_symmetry.space_group_name_H-M   'P 1'
#
loop_
_entity.id
_entity.type
_entity.pdbx_description
1 polymer ?
#
loop_
_entity_poly.entity_id
_entity_poly.type
_entity_poly.pdbx_seq_one_letter_code
_entity_poly.pdbx_strand_id
1 'polypeptide(L)'
;MSVKRTLMWVALILMAVVAVIVVTTSWYTVDESEQAVVITFGQADETIQDSGLHFKLPWPIQSVEILSKETYSLQFGYKQNPDGTVETFDKETKMITGDENIVLTDLVVQWRIVEPKKYLFSSQEPRTILHNATSSAIRSIIGSSTIDEALTDGKADIEAETRELLVSLIDKYDIGIGVLGVKLQDVEVPNEEVRAAFTDVTDARETKNTKINEAEKYENQRVSEAVGEAAAILSKAEGEKATRIEQATGEVALFNQLYDEYRLNKDITRERLVLETLEAVLPNAQIYIMNDDGSGTMKYLPIQPMQTTPPSTEEKKEGSKSE
;
A
#
# COMPACT_ATOMS: atom_id res chain seq x y z
N MET A 1 -88.65 -33.82 -12.32
CA MET A 1 -87.25 -34.25 -12.33
C MET A 1 -86.98 -35.01 -11.04
N SER A 2 -86.48 -36.24 -11.12
CA SER A 2 -86.27 -37.03 -9.89
C SER A 2 -85.17 -36.43 -9.06
N VAL A 3 -85.36 -36.24 -7.78
CA VAL A 3 -84.39 -35.68 -6.76
C VAL A 3 -83.02 -36.31 -6.91
N LYS A 4 -82.90 -37.55 -7.29
CA LYS A 4 -81.63 -38.25 -7.57
C LYS A 4 -80.86 -37.64 -8.75
N ARG A 5 -81.52 -37.13 -9.80
CA ARG A 5 -80.89 -36.51 -10.97
C ARG A 5 -80.34 -35.11 -10.66
N THR A 6 -81.09 -34.33 -9.86
CA THR A 6 -80.65 -33.04 -9.40
C THR A 6 -79.45 -33.16 -8.44
N LEU A 7 -79.46 -34.14 -7.53
CA LEU A 7 -78.33 -34.42 -6.63
C LEU A 7 -77.10 -34.86 -7.41
N MET A 8 -77.24 -35.66 -8.48
CA MET A 8 -76.15 -36.10 -9.34
C MET A 8 -75.55 -34.92 -10.11
N TRP A 9 -76.35 -33.99 -10.63
CA TRP A 9 -75.83 -32.77 -11.29
C TRP A 9 -75.13 -31.83 -10.32
N VAL A 10 -75.65 -31.66 -9.10
CA VAL A 10 -74.97 -30.86 -8.05
C VAL A 10 -73.60 -31.47 -7.65
N ALA A 11 -73.55 -32.79 -7.49
CA ALA A 11 -72.34 -33.53 -7.21
C ALA A 11 -71.28 -33.38 -8.34
N LEU A 12 -71.80 -33.43 -9.62
CA LEU A 12 -70.87 -33.26 -10.78
C LEU A 12 -70.35 -31.83 -10.91
N ILE A 13 -71.19 -30.82 -10.64
CA ILE A 13 -70.82 -29.43 -10.61
C ILE A 13 -69.80 -29.21 -9.48
N LEU A 14 -70.02 -29.72 -8.29
CA LEU A 14 -69.11 -29.64 -7.16
C LEU A 14 -67.78 -30.31 -7.48
N MET A 15 -67.76 -31.49 -8.10
CA MET A 15 -66.56 -32.18 -8.56
C MET A 15 -65.80 -31.37 -9.60
N ALA A 16 -66.51 -30.74 -10.57
CA ALA A 16 -65.85 -29.86 -11.56
C ALA A 16 -65.22 -28.63 -10.93
N VAL A 17 -65.92 -28.01 -9.96
CA VAL A 17 -65.33 -26.86 -9.20
C VAL A 17 -64.07 -27.28 -8.43
N VAL A 18 -64.15 -28.42 -7.75
CA VAL A 18 -62.97 -28.98 -7.06
C VAL A 18 -61.83 -29.28 -8.03
N ALA A 19 -62.11 -29.86 -9.19
CA ALA A 19 -61.11 -30.14 -10.22
C ALA A 19 -60.44 -28.85 -10.74
N VAL A 20 -61.20 -27.77 -10.95
CA VAL A 20 -60.66 -26.48 -11.37
C VAL A 20 -59.78 -25.89 -10.30
N ILE A 21 -60.16 -25.93 -9.02
CA ILE A 21 -59.37 -25.47 -7.89
C ILE A 21 -58.05 -26.26 -7.80
N VAL A 22 -58.11 -27.59 -7.94
CA VAL A 22 -56.94 -28.45 -7.95
C VAL A 22 -55.98 -28.05 -9.06
N VAL A 23 -56.45 -27.87 -10.29
CA VAL A 23 -55.62 -27.51 -11.44
C VAL A 23 -54.98 -26.13 -11.25
N THR A 24 -55.75 -25.14 -10.78
CA THR A 24 -55.24 -23.76 -10.62
C THR A 24 -54.25 -23.59 -9.47
N THR A 25 -54.29 -24.46 -8.44
CA THR A 25 -53.41 -24.37 -7.26
C THR A 25 -52.22 -25.37 -7.29
N SER A 26 -52.14 -26.21 -8.31
CA SER A 26 -51.15 -27.30 -8.39
C SER A 26 -49.84 -26.93 -9.11
N TRP A 27 -49.67 -25.70 -9.50
CA TRP A 27 -48.43 -25.24 -10.17
C TRP A 27 -47.90 -23.95 -9.56
N TYR A 28 -46.57 -23.76 -9.64
CA TYR A 28 -45.87 -22.55 -9.21
C TYR A 28 -44.61 -22.37 -10.07
N THR A 29 -44.13 -21.18 -10.12
CA THR A 29 -42.88 -20.83 -10.85
C THR A 29 -41.82 -20.44 -9.86
N VAL A 30 -40.59 -20.82 -10.15
CA VAL A 30 -39.37 -20.43 -9.41
C VAL A 30 -38.48 -19.66 -10.37
N ASP A 31 -38.14 -18.45 -10.01
CA ASP A 31 -37.18 -17.62 -10.78
C ASP A 31 -35.72 -18.07 -10.55
N GLU A 32 -34.81 -17.66 -11.42
CA GLU A 32 -33.40 -18.04 -11.32
C GLU A 32 -32.74 -17.52 -10.03
N SER A 33 -33.19 -16.36 -9.54
CA SER A 33 -32.77 -15.74 -8.28
C SER A 33 -33.46 -16.32 -7.04
N GLU A 34 -34.33 -17.32 -7.21
CA GLU A 34 -35.17 -17.89 -6.14
C GLU A 34 -34.88 -19.36 -5.93
N GLN A 35 -35.32 -19.88 -4.80
CA GLN A 35 -35.33 -21.28 -4.44
C GLN A 35 -36.60 -21.56 -3.65
N ALA A 36 -37.18 -22.73 -3.86
CA ALA A 36 -38.45 -23.09 -3.23
C ALA A 36 -38.30 -24.29 -2.28
N VAL A 37 -38.99 -24.24 -1.17
CA VAL A 37 -39.12 -25.37 -0.25
C VAL A 37 -40.57 -25.88 -0.32
N VAL A 38 -40.73 -27.12 -0.71
CA VAL A 38 -42.03 -27.79 -0.70
C VAL A 38 -42.27 -28.38 0.69
N ILE A 39 -43.36 -27.97 1.28
CA ILE A 39 -43.76 -28.37 2.63
C ILE A 39 -44.99 -29.29 2.49
N THR A 40 -44.86 -30.56 2.88
CA THR A 40 -45.94 -31.55 2.84
C THR A 40 -46.46 -31.80 4.27
N PHE A 41 -47.70 -31.45 4.52
CA PHE A 41 -48.33 -31.56 5.86
C PHE A 41 -47.50 -30.92 7.01
N GLY A 42 -46.80 -29.79 6.71
CA GLY A 42 -46.02 -29.08 7.70
C GLY A 42 -44.56 -29.58 7.84
N GLN A 43 -44.18 -30.60 7.10
CA GLN A 43 -42.80 -31.09 7.05
C GLN A 43 -42.09 -30.65 5.76
N ALA A 44 -40.89 -30.11 5.86
CA ALA A 44 -40.09 -29.79 4.67
C ALA A 44 -39.64 -31.08 3.98
N ASP A 45 -40.08 -31.28 2.77
CA ASP A 45 -39.85 -32.50 2.00
C ASP A 45 -38.69 -32.29 1.03
N GLU A 46 -38.83 -31.41 0.05
CA GLU A 46 -37.88 -31.17 -1.02
C GLU A 46 -37.51 -29.70 -1.14
N THR A 47 -36.23 -29.44 -1.47
CA THR A 47 -35.76 -28.11 -1.83
C THR A 47 -35.50 -28.06 -3.33
N ILE A 48 -36.19 -27.18 -4.04
CA ILE A 48 -36.08 -27.00 -5.48
C ILE A 48 -35.24 -25.75 -5.74
N GLN A 49 -34.12 -25.96 -6.40
CA GLN A 49 -33.16 -24.88 -6.76
C GLN A 49 -33.20 -24.52 -8.24
N ASP A 50 -33.88 -25.38 -9.06
CA ASP A 50 -33.95 -25.15 -10.49
C ASP A 50 -35.09 -24.16 -10.82
N SER A 51 -34.79 -23.23 -11.73
CA SER A 51 -35.76 -22.27 -12.24
C SER A 51 -36.73 -22.93 -13.21
N GLY A 52 -37.96 -22.45 -13.23
CA GLY A 52 -38.97 -22.92 -14.15
C GLY A 52 -40.33 -23.20 -13.51
N LEU A 53 -41.13 -23.96 -14.25
CA LEU A 53 -42.48 -24.38 -13.84
C LEU A 53 -42.40 -25.69 -13.10
N HIS A 54 -42.89 -25.70 -11.86
CA HIS A 54 -42.96 -26.89 -11.02
C HIS A 54 -44.43 -27.19 -10.61
N PHE A 55 -44.65 -28.47 -10.30
CA PHE A 55 -45.95 -28.94 -9.88
C PHE A 55 -45.93 -29.33 -8.40
N LYS A 56 -47.03 -29.05 -7.72
CA LYS A 56 -47.24 -29.43 -6.32
C LYS A 56 -48.66 -29.99 -6.13
N LEU A 57 -48.86 -30.68 -5.04
CA LEU A 57 -50.20 -31.06 -4.64
C LEU A 57 -51.00 -29.84 -4.12
N PRO A 58 -52.34 -29.78 -4.38
CA PRO A 58 -53.13 -28.63 -3.98
C PRO A 58 -53.17 -28.49 -2.46
N TRP A 59 -53.37 -27.26 -2.04
CA TRP A 59 -53.63 -26.99 -0.63
C TRP A 59 -54.86 -27.82 -0.15
N PRO A 60 -54.87 -28.43 1.08
CA PRO A 60 -53.92 -28.24 2.19
C PRO A 60 -52.75 -29.25 2.25
N ILE A 61 -52.52 -30.08 1.23
CA ILE A 61 -51.52 -31.16 1.26
C ILE A 61 -50.12 -30.59 1.19
N GLN A 62 -49.85 -29.72 0.21
CA GLN A 62 -48.56 -29.09 0.02
C GLN A 62 -48.68 -27.57 -0.01
N SER A 63 -47.75 -26.92 0.65
CA SER A 63 -47.46 -25.50 0.52
C SER A 63 -46.01 -25.30 0.02
N VAL A 64 -45.73 -24.14 -0.58
CA VAL A 64 -44.41 -23.78 -1.09
C VAL A 64 -44.05 -22.45 -0.52
N GLU A 65 -42.84 -22.38 0.06
CA GLU A 65 -42.21 -21.14 0.47
C GLU A 65 -41.07 -20.82 -0.48
N ILE A 66 -41.10 -19.61 -1.07
CA ILE A 66 -40.10 -19.13 -2.02
C ILE A 66 -39.17 -18.21 -1.27
N LEU A 67 -37.86 -18.49 -1.39
CA LEU A 67 -36.79 -17.75 -0.75
C LEU A 67 -35.82 -17.25 -1.81
N SER A 68 -35.33 -16.03 -1.67
CA SER A 68 -34.29 -15.50 -2.57
C SER A 68 -32.93 -16.14 -2.32
N LYS A 69 -32.17 -16.41 -3.40
CA LYS A 69 -30.77 -16.81 -3.39
C LYS A 69 -29.83 -15.61 -3.30
N GLU A 70 -30.37 -14.39 -3.37
CA GLU A 70 -29.58 -13.15 -3.36
C GLU A 70 -28.81 -12.97 -2.05
N THR A 71 -27.80 -12.10 -2.13
CA THR A 71 -27.03 -11.72 -0.96
C THR A 71 -27.73 -10.62 -0.18
N TYR A 72 -27.97 -10.88 1.07
CA TYR A 72 -28.51 -9.93 2.02
C TYR A 72 -27.38 -9.25 2.79
N SER A 73 -27.65 -8.00 3.22
CA SER A 73 -26.77 -7.26 4.12
C SER A 73 -27.44 -7.13 5.49
N LEU A 74 -26.73 -7.54 6.52
CA LEU A 74 -27.10 -7.29 7.91
C LEU A 74 -26.25 -6.12 8.42
N GLN A 75 -26.88 -4.99 8.71
CA GLN A 75 -26.26 -3.84 9.36
C GLN A 75 -26.23 -4.10 10.87
N PHE A 76 -25.07 -3.90 11.48
CA PHE A 76 -24.86 -4.05 12.90
C PHE A 76 -24.34 -2.74 13.49
N GLY A 77 -24.99 -2.27 14.55
CA GLY A 77 -24.64 -1.03 15.23
C GLY A 77 -25.29 0.22 14.62
N TYR A 78 -25.78 0.15 13.41
CA TYR A 78 -26.47 1.26 12.76
C TYR A 78 -27.62 0.76 11.87
N LYS A 79 -28.50 1.68 11.52
CA LYS A 79 -29.58 1.45 10.55
C LYS A 79 -29.63 2.62 9.58
N GLN A 80 -29.50 2.31 8.32
CA GLN A 80 -29.70 3.30 7.27
C GLN A 80 -31.18 3.31 6.85
N ASN A 81 -31.80 4.46 7.03
CA ASN A 81 -33.18 4.68 6.63
C ASN A 81 -33.27 4.99 5.12
N PRO A 82 -34.44 4.78 4.49
CA PRO A 82 -34.63 5.08 3.05
C PRO A 82 -34.47 6.58 2.70
N ASP A 83 -34.57 7.47 3.66
CA ASP A 83 -34.35 8.92 3.54
C ASP A 83 -32.87 9.31 3.59
N GLY A 84 -31.95 8.33 3.72
CA GLY A 84 -30.50 8.54 3.80
C GLY A 84 -29.98 8.87 5.19
N THR A 85 -30.86 8.98 6.20
CA THR A 85 -30.42 9.20 7.59
C THR A 85 -29.87 7.91 8.18
N VAL A 86 -28.77 8.02 8.94
CA VAL A 86 -28.17 6.91 9.68
C VAL A 86 -28.51 7.05 11.15
N GLU A 87 -29.13 6.04 11.71
CA GLU A 87 -29.42 5.92 13.14
C GLU A 87 -28.45 4.95 13.77
N THR A 88 -27.65 5.39 14.73
CA THR A 88 -26.65 4.58 15.45
C THR A 88 -27.19 4.04 16.75
N PHE A 89 -26.85 2.81 17.07
CA PHE A 89 -27.27 2.15 18.32
C PHE A 89 -26.08 2.00 19.26
N ASP A 90 -25.80 3.02 20.06
CA ASP A 90 -24.63 3.08 20.98
C ASP A 90 -24.47 1.85 21.89
N LYS A 91 -25.55 1.19 22.25
CA LYS A 91 -25.48 -0.03 23.07
C LYS A 91 -24.92 -1.24 22.36
N GLU A 92 -25.06 -1.28 21.04
CA GLU A 92 -24.55 -2.36 20.20
C GLU A 92 -23.14 -2.08 19.74
N THR A 93 -22.84 -0.82 19.35
CA THR A 93 -21.55 -0.40 18.80
C THR A 93 -20.45 -0.34 19.85
N LYS A 94 -20.82 0.00 21.10
CA LYS A 94 -19.86 0.21 22.19
C LYS A 94 -19.21 -1.09 22.63
N MET A 95 -17.88 -1.17 22.47
CA MET A 95 -17.07 -2.34 22.81
C MET A 95 -15.81 -1.90 23.59
N ILE A 96 -15.20 -2.86 24.28
CA ILE A 96 -13.95 -2.66 25.01
C ILE A 96 -12.87 -3.51 24.34
N THR A 97 -11.75 -2.90 24.00
CA THR A 97 -10.59 -3.55 23.41
C THR A 97 -9.76 -4.29 24.47
N GLY A 98 -8.83 -5.14 24.04
CA GLY A 98 -7.96 -5.91 24.93
C GLY A 98 -7.04 -5.05 25.80
N ASP A 99 -6.76 -3.81 25.39
CA ASP A 99 -6.00 -2.80 26.13
C ASP A 99 -6.88 -1.82 26.92
N GLU A 100 -8.13 -2.24 27.25
CA GLU A 100 -9.09 -1.55 28.12
C GLU A 100 -9.60 -0.20 27.58
N ASN A 101 -9.48 0.05 26.28
CA ASN A 101 -10.05 1.23 25.63
C ASN A 101 -11.48 0.98 25.16
N ILE A 102 -12.26 2.05 25.05
CA ILE A 102 -13.64 2.00 24.53
C ILE A 102 -13.63 2.44 23.06
N VAL A 103 -14.21 1.61 22.20
CA VAL A 103 -14.42 1.89 20.77
C VAL A 103 -15.89 1.73 20.41
N LEU A 104 -16.33 2.49 19.41
CA LEU A 104 -17.61 2.33 18.72
C LEU A 104 -17.32 1.65 17.40
N THR A 105 -17.93 0.50 17.17
CA THR A 105 -17.65 -0.31 15.98
C THR A 105 -18.94 -0.68 15.27
N ASP A 106 -19.05 -0.25 14.02
CA ASP A 106 -20.12 -0.56 13.10
C ASP A 106 -19.64 -1.54 12.02
N LEU A 107 -20.49 -2.48 11.66
CA LEU A 107 -20.14 -3.45 10.61
C LEU A 107 -21.33 -3.88 9.77
N VAL A 108 -21.02 -4.43 8.60
CA VAL A 108 -21.98 -5.06 7.69
C VAL A 108 -21.59 -6.51 7.47
N VAL A 109 -22.53 -7.41 7.69
CA VAL A 109 -22.37 -8.83 7.35
C VAL A 109 -23.12 -9.13 6.07
N GLN A 110 -22.40 -9.62 5.07
CA GLN A 110 -22.99 -10.14 3.84
C GLN A 110 -23.27 -11.62 4.01
N TRP A 111 -24.52 -12.01 3.80
CA TRP A 111 -24.96 -13.38 4.00
C TRP A 111 -26.01 -13.79 2.96
N ARG A 112 -26.19 -15.09 2.79
CA ARG A 112 -27.22 -15.66 1.93
C ARG A 112 -27.81 -16.93 2.54
N ILE A 113 -28.95 -17.34 2.02
CA ILE A 113 -29.58 -18.60 2.39
C ILE A 113 -28.94 -19.72 1.56
N VAL A 114 -28.22 -20.64 2.24
CA VAL A 114 -27.57 -21.80 1.60
C VAL A 114 -28.43 -23.03 1.69
N GLU A 115 -29.04 -23.27 2.86
CA GLU A 115 -29.93 -24.41 3.09
C GLU A 115 -31.34 -23.91 3.49
N PRO A 116 -32.23 -23.72 2.52
CA PRO A 116 -33.58 -23.17 2.77
C PRO A 116 -34.41 -23.95 3.79
N LYS A 117 -34.29 -25.27 3.80
CA LYS A 117 -34.95 -26.14 4.75
C LYS A 117 -34.53 -25.82 6.19
N LYS A 118 -33.25 -25.69 6.46
CA LYS A 118 -32.74 -25.33 7.78
C LYS A 118 -33.14 -23.90 8.16
N TYR A 119 -33.06 -22.98 7.20
CA TYR A 119 -33.43 -21.60 7.42
C TYR A 119 -34.86 -21.43 7.90
N LEU A 120 -35.80 -22.20 7.34
CA LEU A 120 -37.25 -22.14 7.69
C LEU A 120 -37.61 -22.93 8.95
N PHE A 121 -36.89 -24.03 9.22
CA PHE A 121 -37.35 -25.00 10.24
C PHE A 121 -36.42 -25.19 11.43
N SER A 122 -35.14 -24.80 11.34
CA SER A 122 -34.22 -24.94 12.48
C SER A 122 -34.43 -23.88 13.54
N SER A 123 -34.96 -22.70 13.17
CA SER A 123 -35.19 -21.61 14.11
C SER A 123 -36.38 -20.76 13.71
N GLN A 124 -37.03 -20.12 14.69
CA GLN A 124 -38.10 -19.17 14.49
C GLN A 124 -37.62 -17.88 13.84
N GLU A 125 -36.39 -17.39 14.22
CA GLU A 125 -35.83 -16.11 13.76
C GLU A 125 -34.35 -16.28 13.42
N PRO A 126 -33.98 -16.87 12.27
CA PRO A 126 -32.58 -17.08 11.90
C PRO A 126 -31.79 -15.78 11.79
N ARG A 127 -32.46 -14.68 11.38
CA ARG A 127 -31.82 -13.36 11.30
C ARG A 127 -31.40 -12.81 12.66
N THR A 128 -32.21 -13.00 13.69
CA THR A 128 -31.90 -12.60 15.06
C THR A 128 -30.73 -13.42 15.62
N ILE A 129 -30.66 -14.72 15.28
CA ILE A 129 -29.54 -15.57 15.66
C ILE A 129 -28.26 -15.09 14.96
N LEU A 130 -28.32 -14.77 13.66
CA LEU A 130 -27.19 -14.22 12.94
C LEU A 130 -26.71 -12.90 13.56
N HIS A 131 -27.62 -11.99 13.90
CA HIS A 131 -27.30 -10.72 14.56
C HIS A 131 -26.60 -10.94 15.92
N ASN A 132 -27.14 -11.83 16.75
CA ASN A 132 -26.56 -12.15 18.05
C ASN A 132 -25.19 -12.85 17.92
N ALA A 133 -25.05 -13.75 16.95
CA ALA A 133 -23.76 -14.38 16.64
C ALA A 133 -22.72 -13.35 16.18
N THR A 134 -23.16 -12.41 15.32
CA THR A 134 -22.31 -11.29 14.88
C THR A 134 -21.85 -10.44 16.05
N SER A 135 -22.78 -10.06 16.95
CA SER A 135 -22.46 -9.32 18.17
C SER A 135 -21.43 -10.06 19.05
N SER A 136 -21.59 -11.37 19.19
CA SER A 136 -20.67 -12.20 20.00
C SER A 136 -19.30 -12.33 19.33
N ALA A 137 -19.26 -12.53 18.02
CA ALA A 137 -18.02 -12.68 17.26
C ALA A 137 -17.19 -11.38 17.30
N ILE A 138 -17.78 -10.26 16.93
CA ILE A 138 -17.05 -8.99 16.89
C ILE A 138 -16.58 -8.55 18.28
N ARG A 139 -17.39 -8.72 19.32
CA ARG A 139 -16.99 -8.40 20.70
C ARG A 139 -15.85 -9.27 21.18
N SER A 140 -15.81 -10.55 20.78
CA SER A 140 -14.72 -11.45 21.12
C SER A 140 -13.41 -11.01 20.46
N ILE A 141 -13.44 -10.65 19.18
CA ILE A 141 -12.25 -10.25 18.42
C ILE A 141 -11.76 -8.87 18.86
N ILE A 142 -12.64 -7.87 18.95
CA ILE A 142 -12.28 -6.53 19.47
C ILE A 142 -11.74 -6.62 20.89
N GLY A 143 -12.32 -7.48 21.73
CA GLY A 143 -11.84 -7.70 23.10
C GLY A 143 -10.46 -8.36 23.20
N SER A 144 -9.96 -8.97 22.15
CA SER A 144 -8.60 -9.51 22.05
C SER A 144 -7.63 -8.63 21.27
N SER A 145 -8.13 -7.63 20.55
CA SER A 145 -7.34 -6.70 19.74
C SER A 145 -7.01 -5.42 20.53
N THR A 146 -5.95 -4.73 20.12
CA THR A 146 -5.62 -3.40 20.64
C THR A 146 -6.40 -2.30 19.93
N ILE A 147 -6.52 -1.13 20.56
CA ILE A 147 -7.18 0.01 19.91
C ILE A 147 -6.42 0.49 18.68
N ASP A 148 -5.09 0.42 18.70
CA ASP A 148 -4.25 0.77 17.54
C ASP A 148 -4.58 -0.13 16.34
N GLU A 149 -4.70 -1.45 16.52
CA GLU A 149 -5.09 -2.39 15.46
C GLU A 149 -6.50 -2.10 14.94
N ALA A 150 -7.44 -1.80 15.84
CA ALA A 150 -8.83 -1.52 15.47
C ALA A 150 -8.98 -0.22 14.67
N LEU A 151 -8.16 0.81 14.93
CA LEU A 151 -8.25 2.11 14.28
C LEU A 151 -7.39 2.22 13.00
N THR A 152 -6.36 1.37 12.83
CA THR A 152 -5.37 1.50 11.76
C THR A 152 -5.33 0.28 10.84
N ASP A 153 -4.17 -0.33 10.69
CA ASP A 153 -3.89 -1.39 9.71
C ASP A 153 -4.49 -2.76 10.08
N GLY A 154 -4.88 -2.97 11.33
CA GLY A 154 -5.44 -4.25 11.80
C GLY A 154 -6.91 -4.50 11.42
N LYS A 155 -7.60 -3.53 10.79
CA LYS A 155 -9.01 -3.70 10.39
C LYS A 155 -9.25 -4.93 9.52
N ALA A 156 -8.37 -5.21 8.58
CA ALA A 156 -8.50 -6.36 7.68
C ALA A 156 -8.37 -7.69 8.42
N ASP A 157 -7.49 -7.77 9.40
CA ASP A 157 -7.30 -8.97 10.23
C ASP A 157 -8.51 -9.18 11.15
N ILE A 158 -9.00 -8.11 11.78
CA ILE A 158 -10.22 -8.13 12.60
C ILE A 158 -11.44 -8.56 11.77
N GLU A 159 -11.61 -8.07 10.52
CA GLU A 159 -12.65 -8.53 9.61
C GLU A 159 -12.55 -10.02 9.31
N ALA A 160 -11.34 -10.51 9.02
CA ALA A 160 -11.08 -11.91 8.67
C ALA A 160 -11.34 -12.84 9.87
N GLU A 161 -10.82 -12.51 11.04
CA GLU A 161 -11.02 -13.29 12.27
C GLU A 161 -12.47 -13.28 12.72
N THR A 162 -13.15 -12.11 12.65
CA THR A 162 -14.59 -12.00 12.95
C THR A 162 -15.40 -12.87 12.01
N ARG A 163 -15.07 -12.87 10.72
CA ARG A 163 -15.74 -13.72 9.74
C ARG A 163 -15.53 -15.19 10.04
N GLU A 164 -14.32 -15.62 10.34
CA GLU A 164 -13.99 -17.02 10.65
C GLU A 164 -14.75 -17.50 11.90
N LEU A 165 -14.72 -16.70 12.97
CA LEU A 165 -15.46 -17.01 14.19
C LEU A 165 -16.97 -17.04 13.95
N LEU A 166 -17.50 -16.06 13.19
CA LEU A 166 -18.94 -16.00 12.85
C LEU A 166 -19.37 -17.21 12.03
N VAL A 167 -18.59 -17.62 11.02
CA VAL A 167 -18.87 -18.84 10.23
C VAL A 167 -18.91 -20.06 11.15
N SER A 168 -17.95 -20.22 12.03
CA SER A 168 -17.90 -21.33 13.01
C SER A 168 -19.14 -21.36 13.92
N LEU A 169 -19.61 -20.18 14.37
CA LEU A 169 -20.81 -20.07 15.19
C LEU A 169 -22.08 -20.42 14.40
N ILE A 170 -22.22 -19.92 13.18
CA ILE A 170 -23.37 -20.18 12.34
C ILE A 170 -23.47 -21.66 11.93
N ASP A 171 -22.33 -22.28 11.61
CA ASP A 171 -22.26 -23.73 11.34
C ASP A 171 -22.68 -24.54 12.55
N LYS A 172 -22.27 -24.13 13.76
CA LYS A 172 -22.68 -24.80 15.01
C LYS A 172 -24.17 -24.63 15.31
N TYR A 173 -24.77 -23.49 14.97
CA TYR A 173 -26.21 -23.26 15.14
C TYR A 173 -27.06 -23.93 14.07
N ASP A 174 -26.47 -24.30 12.95
CA ASP A 174 -27.09 -25.07 11.84
C ASP A 174 -28.43 -24.45 11.34
N ILE A 175 -28.39 -23.13 11.11
CA ILE A 175 -29.55 -22.32 10.70
C ILE A 175 -29.68 -22.12 9.20
N GLY A 176 -28.86 -22.79 8.38
CA GLY A 176 -28.96 -22.74 6.92
C GLY A 176 -28.52 -21.43 6.28
N ILE A 177 -27.80 -20.58 7.01
CA ILE A 177 -27.22 -19.30 6.55
C ILE A 177 -25.75 -19.50 6.20
N GLY A 178 -25.31 -18.94 5.07
CA GLY A 178 -23.91 -18.84 4.71
C GLY A 178 -23.42 -17.39 4.79
N VAL A 179 -22.35 -17.15 5.54
CA VAL A 179 -21.70 -15.85 5.65
C VAL A 179 -20.68 -15.69 4.53
N LEU A 180 -20.83 -14.66 3.71
CA LEU A 180 -19.94 -14.36 2.57
C LEU A 180 -18.78 -13.46 2.99
N GLY A 181 -19.10 -12.44 3.78
CA GLY A 181 -18.11 -11.46 4.23
C GLY A 181 -18.57 -10.67 5.43
N VAL A 182 -17.61 -10.17 6.18
CA VAL A 182 -17.79 -9.19 7.24
C VAL A 182 -16.96 -7.97 6.87
N LYS A 183 -17.55 -6.79 6.94
CA LYS A 183 -16.88 -5.52 6.67
C LYS A 183 -17.12 -4.55 7.81
N LEU A 184 -16.04 -4.06 8.39
CA LEU A 184 -16.09 -2.95 9.33
C LEU A 184 -16.42 -1.67 8.55
N GLN A 185 -17.49 -1.00 8.95
CA GLN A 185 -17.92 0.25 8.33
C GLN A 185 -17.14 1.41 8.93
N ASP A 186 -17.22 1.55 10.23
CA ASP A 186 -16.49 2.54 10.98
C ASP A 186 -16.01 1.98 12.33
N VAL A 187 -14.87 2.49 12.78
CA VAL A 187 -14.35 2.26 14.13
C VAL A 187 -13.94 3.59 14.68
N GLU A 188 -14.64 4.05 15.69
CA GLU A 188 -14.44 5.37 16.29
C GLU A 188 -14.22 5.29 17.79
N VAL A 189 -13.60 6.32 18.32
CA VAL A 189 -13.52 6.55 19.76
C VAL A 189 -14.77 7.29 20.27
N PRO A 190 -15.20 7.08 21.52
CA PRO A 190 -16.51 7.54 21.99
C PRO A 190 -16.68 9.06 22.11
N ASN A 191 -15.58 9.83 22.14
CA ASN A 191 -15.64 11.28 22.25
C ASN A 191 -14.47 11.98 21.54
N GLU A 192 -14.67 13.24 21.17
CA GLU A 192 -13.71 14.05 20.43
C GLU A 192 -12.42 14.32 21.21
N GLU A 193 -12.50 14.42 22.54
CA GLU A 193 -11.34 14.66 23.40
C GLU A 193 -10.36 13.46 23.36
N VAL A 194 -10.90 12.24 23.40
CA VAL A 194 -10.09 11.01 23.25
C VAL A 194 -9.55 10.90 21.82
N ARG A 195 -10.33 11.28 20.82
CA ARG A 195 -9.88 11.30 19.42
C ARG A 195 -8.68 12.22 19.22
N ALA A 196 -8.75 13.44 19.74
CA ALA A 196 -7.65 14.40 19.68
C ALA A 196 -6.38 13.86 20.37
N ALA A 197 -6.51 13.27 21.56
CA ALA A 197 -5.38 12.67 22.27
C ALA A 197 -4.75 11.51 21.49
N PHE A 198 -5.56 10.69 20.83
CA PHE A 198 -5.09 9.61 19.97
C PHE A 198 -4.34 10.12 18.72
N THR A 199 -4.88 11.16 18.09
CA THR A 199 -4.24 11.83 16.95
C THR A 199 -2.88 12.37 17.36
N ASP A 200 -2.80 13.07 18.50
CA ASP A 200 -1.54 13.60 19.03
C ASP A 200 -0.47 12.49 19.24
N VAL A 201 -0.88 11.34 19.79
CA VAL A 201 0.04 10.19 19.97
C VAL A 201 0.49 9.62 18.63
N THR A 202 -0.42 9.47 17.68
CA THR A 202 -0.10 8.95 16.35
C THR A 202 0.84 9.90 15.60
N ASP A 203 0.58 11.20 15.63
CA ASP A 203 1.43 12.23 15.04
C ASP A 203 2.82 12.27 15.67
N ALA A 204 2.89 12.09 17.00
CA ALA A 204 4.17 12.00 17.70
C ALA A 204 4.98 10.74 17.31
N ARG A 205 4.30 9.59 17.13
CA ARG A 205 4.93 8.36 16.64
C ARG A 205 5.43 8.51 15.19
N GLU A 206 4.61 9.09 14.33
CA GLU A 206 4.98 9.35 12.93
C GLU A 206 6.16 10.33 12.85
N THR A 207 6.11 11.41 13.62
CA THR A 207 7.22 12.37 13.73
C THR A 207 8.50 11.67 14.20
N LYS A 208 8.43 10.80 15.20
CA LYS A 208 9.58 10.01 15.66
C LYS A 208 10.14 9.13 14.53
N ASN A 209 9.28 8.40 13.83
CA ASN A 209 9.70 7.51 12.73
C ASN A 209 10.33 8.32 11.57
N THR A 210 9.73 9.46 11.24
CA THR A 210 10.28 10.39 10.24
C THR A 210 11.68 10.87 10.64
N LYS A 211 11.88 11.24 11.91
CA LYS A 211 13.20 11.67 12.40
C LYS A 211 14.24 10.55 12.37
N ILE A 212 13.83 9.32 12.67
CA ILE A 212 14.71 8.15 12.56
C ILE A 212 15.12 7.94 11.09
N ASN A 213 14.15 7.92 10.18
CA ASN A 213 14.39 7.73 8.75
C ASN A 213 15.25 8.86 8.14
N GLU A 214 15.03 10.11 8.56
CA GLU A 214 15.88 11.25 8.17
C GLU A 214 17.32 11.08 8.66
N ALA A 215 17.50 10.61 9.90
CA ALA A 215 18.82 10.37 10.48
C ALA A 215 19.56 9.22 9.77
N GLU A 216 18.89 8.12 9.49
CA GLU A 216 19.43 7.00 8.72
C GLU A 216 19.81 7.41 7.28
N LYS A 217 18.93 8.20 6.63
CA LYS A 217 19.24 8.76 5.32
C LYS A 217 20.47 9.64 5.36
N TYR A 218 20.59 10.50 6.35
CA TYR A 218 21.75 11.37 6.53
C TYR A 218 23.02 10.55 6.78
N GLU A 219 22.97 9.54 7.65
CA GLU A 219 24.08 8.62 7.90
C GLU A 219 24.54 7.94 6.60
N ASN A 220 23.61 7.32 5.87
CA ASN A 220 23.92 6.63 4.62
C ASN A 220 24.53 7.58 3.56
N GLN A 221 24.04 8.81 3.49
CA GLN A 221 24.59 9.82 2.59
C GLN A 221 26.02 10.19 3.00
N ARG A 222 26.27 10.46 4.28
CA ARG A 222 27.61 10.87 4.77
C ARG A 222 28.65 9.76 4.64
N VAL A 223 28.25 8.52 4.92
CA VAL A 223 29.10 7.34 4.73
C VAL A 223 29.46 7.16 3.25
N SER A 224 28.47 7.28 2.37
CA SER A 224 28.67 7.15 0.91
C SER A 224 29.55 8.27 0.36
N GLU A 225 29.36 9.51 0.81
CA GLU A 225 30.24 10.64 0.47
C GLU A 225 31.68 10.37 0.91
N ALA A 226 31.89 9.99 2.17
CA ALA A 226 33.24 9.75 2.71
C ALA A 226 33.95 8.60 1.98
N VAL A 227 33.22 7.52 1.64
CA VAL A 227 33.78 6.42 0.85
C VAL A 227 34.13 6.88 -0.57
N GLY A 228 33.28 7.70 -1.19
CA GLY A 228 33.51 8.28 -2.50
C GLY A 228 34.72 9.21 -2.51
N GLU A 229 34.87 10.10 -1.51
CA GLU A 229 36.01 10.98 -1.35
C GLU A 229 37.30 10.18 -1.13
N ALA A 230 37.29 9.17 -0.28
CA ALA A 230 38.43 8.30 -0.04
C ALA A 230 38.88 7.58 -1.33
N ALA A 231 37.91 7.04 -2.09
CA ALA A 231 38.20 6.39 -3.39
C ALA A 231 38.76 7.39 -4.41
N ALA A 232 38.26 8.62 -4.45
CA ALA A 232 38.76 9.67 -5.34
C ALA A 232 40.21 10.08 -5.00
N ILE A 233 40.53 10.21 -3.71
CA ILE A 233 41.91 10.51 -3.25
C ILE A 233 42.87 9.39 -3.65
N LEU A 234 42.46 8.11 -3.44
CA LEU A 234 43.26 6.95 -3.81
C LEU A 234 43.50 6.90 -5.33
N SER A 235 42.43 7.04 -6.11
CA SER A 235 42.55 7.04 -7.58
C SER A 235 43.41 8.18 -8.12
N LYS A 236 43.30 9.37 -7.52
CA LYS A 236 44.14 10.51 -7.87
C LYS A 236 45.63 10.23 -7.55
N ALA A 237 45.93 9.69 -6.38
CA ALA A 237 47.27 9.35 -5.98
C ALA A 237 47.90 8.26 -6.88
N GLU A 238 47.13 7.26 -7.26
CA GLU A 238 47.55 6.23 -8.23
C GLU A 238 47.81 6.82 -9.62
N GLY A 239 46.95 7.72 -10.08
CA GLY A 239 47.13 8.45 -11.34
C GLY A 239 48.39 9.31 -11.32
N GLU A 240 48.65 10.07 -10.26
CA GLU A 240 49.85 10.87 -10.09
C GLU A 240 51.11 9.99 -10.03
N LYS A 241 51.07 8.86 -9.34
CA LYS A 241 52.13 7.88 -9.31
C LYS A 241 52.46 7.34 -10.71
N ALA A 242 51.42 6.92 -11.45
CA ALA A 242 51.60 6.43 -12.82
C ALA A 242 52.21 7.51 -13.71
N THR A 243 51.71 8.74 -13.66
CA THR A 243 52.23 9.88 -14.42
C THR A 243 53.70 10.15 -14.11
N ARG A 244 54.10 10.14 -12.84
CA ARG A 244 55.49 10.33 -12.46
C ARG A 244 56.42 9.22 -12.96
N ILE A 245 55.95 7.96 -12.90
CA ILE A 245 56.73 6.83 -13.42
C ILE A 245 56.91 6.94 -14.94
N GLU A 246 55.85 7.25 -15.68
CA GLU A 246 55.90 7.42 -17.13
C GLU A 246 56.79 8.61 -17.55
N GLN A 247 56.70 9.75 -16.83
CA GLN A 247 57.59 10.88 -17.06
C GLN A 247 59.02 10.52 -16.83
N ALA A 248 59.35 9.90 -15.69
CA ALA A 248 60.73 9.48 -15.40
C ALA A 248 61.25 8.46 -16.43
N THR A 249 60.38 7.52 -16.86
CA THR A 249 60.73 6.54 -17.90
C THR A 249 61.00 7.23 -19.24
N GLY A 250 60.17 8.21 -19.60
CA GLY A 250 60.36 9.04 -20.79
C GLY A 250 61.67 9.87 -20.76
N GLU A 251 61.96 10.51 -19.60
CA GLU A 251 63.21 11.26 -19.43
C GLU A 251 64.45 10.38 -19.54
N VAL A 252 64.42 9.17 -18.95
CA VAL A 252 65.50 8.18 -19.07
C VAL A 252 65.67 7.72 -20.52
N ALA A 253 64.57 7.45 -21.22
CA ALA A 253 64.62 7.05 -22.63
C ALA A 253 65.22 8.16 -23.51
N LEU A 254 64.80 9.42 -23.31
CA LEU A 254 65.36 10.58 -24.01
C LEU A 254 66.81 10.73 -23.71
N PHE A 255 67.25 10.64 -22.45
CA PHE A 255 68.65 10.71 -22.05
C PHE A 255 69.49 9.62 -22.73
N ASN A 256 69.00 8.37 -22.76
CA ASN A 256 69.71 7.27 -23.40
C ASN A 256 69.90 7.52 -24.91
N GLN A 257 68.82 7.99 -25.60
CA GLN A 257 68.91 8.33 -27.03
C GLN A 257 69.94 9.45 -27.27
N LEU A 258 69.88 10.54 -26.50
CA LEU A 258 70.85 11.63 -26.60
C LEU A 258 72.29 11.17 -26.25
N TYR A 259 72.44 10.28 -25.30
CA TYR A 259 73.73 9.70 -24.91
C TYR A 259 74.34 8.84 -26.02
N ASP A 260 73.55 8.04 -26.66
CA ASP A 260 73.96 7.21 -27.81
C ASP A 260 74.38 8.06 -29.02
N GLU A 261 73.63 9.16 -29.33
CA GLU A 261 74.06 10.13 -30.34
C GLU A 261 75.36 10.87 -29.93
N TYR A 262 75.51 11.25 -28.67
CA TYR A 262 76.70 11.87 -28.14
C TYR A 262 77.96 10.96 -28.27
N ARG A 263 77.78 9.65 -28.04
CA ARG A 263 78.87 8.67 -28.18
C ARG A 263 79.37 8.58 -29.65
N LEU A 264 78.49 8.75 -30.62
CA LEU A 264 78.85 8.70 -32.04
C LEU A 264 79.59 9.97 -32.53
N ASN A 265 79.13 11.19 -32.10
CA ASN A 265 79.66 12.47 -32.54
C ASN A 265 79.65 13.50 -31.39
N LYS A 266 80.70 13.51 -30.54
CA LYS A 266 80.71 14.26 -29.30
C LYS A 266 80.67 15.78 -29.49
N ASP A 267 81.38 16.31 -30.46
CA ASP A 267 81.49 17.75 -30.63
C ASP A 267 80.22 18.35 -31.22
N ILE A 268 79.66 17.74 -32.23
CA ILE A 268 78.45 18.19 -32.93
C ILE A 268 77.25 18.13 -31.96
N THR A 269 77.08 17.04 -31.21
CA THR A 269 75.98 16.88 -30.29
C THR A 269 76.05 17.87 -29.13
N ARG A 270 77.23 18.17 -28.65
CA ARG A 270 77.44 19.20 -27.61
C ARG A 270 77.01 20.58 -28.10
N GLU A 271 77.47 20.96 -29.28
CA GLU A 271 77.14 22.27 -29.89
C GLU A 271 75.64 22.43 -30.13
N ARG A 272 75.00 21.37 -30.63
CA ARG A 272 73.57 21.34 -30.79
C ARG A 272 72.77 21.51 -29.48
N LEU A 273 73.12 20.78 -28.42
CA LEU A 273 72.49 20.88 -27.10
C LEU A 273 72.67 22.29 -26.48
N VAL A 274 73.80 22.91 -26.68
CA VAL A 274 74.07 24.30 -26.22
C VAL A 274 73.15 25.27 -26.98
N LEU A 275 73.07 25.13 -28.31
CA LEU A 275 72.13 25.95 -29.10
C LEU A 275 70.69 25.80 -28.76
N GLU A 276 70.18 24.53 -28.61
CA GLU A 276 68.85 24.24 -28.19
C GLU A 276 68.51 24.83 -26.80
N THR A 277 69.45 24.73 -25.86
CA THR A 277 69.29 25.34 -24.52
C THR A 277 69.24 26.86 -24.58
N LEU A 278 70.05 27.47 -25.42
CA LEU A 278 70.03 28.90 -25.64
C LEU A 278 68.69 29.34 -26.31
N GLU A 279 68.25 28.61 -27.30
CA GLU A 279 66.97 28.86 -27.97
C GLU A 279 65.78 28.75 -27.04
N ALA A 280 65.80 27.83 -26.07
CA ALA A 280 64.75 27.69 -25.05
C ALA A 280 64.79 28.81 -23.97
N VAL A 281 65.96 29.35 -23.64
CA VAL A 281 66.12 30.33 -22.56
C VAL A 281 66.00 31.78 -23.09
N LEU A 282 66.56 32.06 -24.28
CA LEU A 282 66.67 33.43 -24.82
C LEU A 282 65.31 34.12 -25.04
N PRO A 283 64.20 33.47 -25.53
CA PRO A 283 62.92 34.14 -25.69
C PRO A 283 62.33 34.71 -24.39
N ASN A 284 62.69 34.11 -23.26
CA ASN A 284 62.21 34.52 -21.93
C ASN A 284 63.23 35.39 -21.18
N ALA A 285 64.45 35.68 -21.77
CA ALA A 285 65.52 36.46 -21.14
C ALA A 285 65.39 37.91 -21.59
N GLN A 286 65.51 38.85 -20.66
CA GLN A 286 65.71 40.27 -20.96
C GLN A 286 67.19 40.49 -21.31
N ILE A 287 67.44 40.74 -22.58
CA ILE A 287 68.81 40.94 -23.07
C ILE A 287 69.15 42.43 -23.00
N TYR A 288 70.15 42.77 -22.21
CA TYR A 288 70.74 44.13 -22.12
C TYR A 288 72.07 44.18 -22.92
N ILE A 289 72.06 44.88 -24.04
CA ILE A 289 73.28 45.08 -24.81
C ILE A 289 73.90 46.39 -24.35
N MET A 290 75.06 46.35 -23.77
CA MET A 290 75.86 47.53 -23.38
C MET A 290 77.03 47.69 -24.35
N ASN A 291 77.11 48.84 -24.99
CA ASN A 291 78.20 49.19 -25.84
C ASN A 291 79.29 49.83 -24.96
N ASP A 292 80.47 49.27 -24.97
CA ASP A 292 81.67 49.84 -24.24
C ASP A 292 82.43 50.77 -25.20
N ASP A 293 82.23 52.10 -25.01
CA ASP A 293 82.87 53.16 -25.81
C ASP A 293 84.15 53.70 -25.18
N GLY A 294 84.78 52.94 -24.28
CA GLY A 294 86.09 53.23 -23.73
C GLY A 294 86.17 54.45 -22.80
N SER A 295 85.06 55.09 -22.47
CA SER A 295 85.05 56.18 -21.49
C SER A 295 84.71 55.59 -20.10
N GLY A 296 85.64 55.52 -19.18
CA GLY A 296 85.52 54.90 -17.85
C GLY A 296 84.44 55.43 -16.93
N THR A 297 83.25 55.61 -17.46
CA THR A 297 82.04 55.99 -16.72
C THR A 297 81.29 54.78 -16.29
N MET A 298 81.10 54.55 -14.95
CA MET A 298 80.35 53.46 -14.39
C MET A 298 78.86 53.65 -14.71
N LYS A 299 78.31 52.81 -15.66
CA LYS A 299 76.89 52.82 -16.02
C LYS A 299 76.12 52.04 -15.01
N TYR A 300 75.29 52.68 -14.19
CA TYR A 300 74.47 52.08 -13.20
C TYR A 300 73.15 51.66 -13.87
N LEU A 301 72.88 50.35 -13.95
CA LEU A 301 71.58 49.82 -14.46
C LEU A 301 70.76 49.37 -13.25
N PRO A 302 69.68 50.07 -12.90
CA PRO A 302 68.80 49.63 -11.81
C PRO A 302 67.99 48.44 -12.30
N ILE A 303 68.36 47.25 -11.89
CA ILE A 303 67.54 46.04 -12.10
C ILE A 303 66.43 46.08 -11.07
N GLN A 304 65.27 46.49 -11.50
CA GLN A 304 64.04 46.34 -10.64
C GLN A 304 63.68 44.85 -10.53
N PRO A 305 63.47 44.31 -9.30
CA PRO A 305 62.99 42.95 -9.18
C PRO A 305 61.64 42.84 -9.79
N MET A 306 61.41 41.79 -10.60
CA MET A 306 60.07 41.44 -11.17
C MET A 306 59.05 41.36 -10.01
N GLN A 307 58.08 42.26 -10.00
CA GLN A 307 56.85 42.09 -9.17
C GLN A 307 56.04 40.95 -9.79
N THR A 308 56.12 39.78 -9.19
CA THR A 308 55.12 38.73 -9.44
C THR A 308 53.86 39.19 -8.78
N THR A 309 52.93 39.72 -9.56
CA THR A 309 51.57 39.96 -9.11
C THR A 309 50.91 38.61 -8.88
N PRO A 310 50.51 38.27 -7.63
CA PRO A 310 49.74 37.05 -7.42
C PRO A 310 48.41 37.19 -8.14
N PRO A 311 47.85 36.11 -8.68
CA PRO A 311 46.53 36.15 -9.31
C PRO A 311 45.50 36.65 -8.31
N SER A 312 44.77 37.71 -8.69
CA SER A 312 43.64 38.25 -7.91
C SER A 312 42.56 37.19 -7.75
N THR A 313 42.40 36.74 -6.53
CA THR A 313 41.20 35.95 -6.14
C THR A 313 39.98 36.89 -6.19
N GLU A 314 39.16 36.77 -7.19
CA GLU A 314 37.84 37.42 -7.21
C GLU A 314 36.97 36.81 -6.10
N GLU A 315 36.89 37.52 -4.98
CA GLU A 315 35.87 37.30 -3.97
C GLU A 315 34.49 37.62 -4.57
N LYS A 316 33.75 36.58 -4.91
CA LYS A 316 32.33 36.66 -5.26
C LYS A 316 31.55 36.99 -3.99
N LYS A 317 31.26 38.26 -3.77
CA LYS A 317 30.28 38.71 -2.80
C LYS A 317 28.89 38.24 -3.25
N GLU A 318 28.40 37.18 -2.63
CA GLU A 318 27.00 36.81 -2.69
C GLU A 318 26.24 37.71 -1.74
N GLY A 319 25.43 38.59 -2.34
CA GLY A 319 24.60 39.53 -1.61
C GLY A 319 23.44 38.82 -0.90
N SER A 320 23.41 39.01 0.41
CA SER A 320 22.23 38.91 1.24
C SER A 320 21.08 39.72 0.65
N LYS A 321 19.95 39.07 0.34
CA LYS A 321 18.64 39.68 0.34
C LYS A 321 17.71 38.84 1.19
N SER A 322 17.34 39.45 2.29
CA SER A 322 16.16 39.16 3.10
C SER A 322 14.86 39.31 2.29
N GLU A 323 13.97 38.33 2.33
CA GLU A 323 12.52 38.48 2.59
C GLU A 323 11.94 37.14 2.98
#